data_36effa02185b8d1daafc32871a614bde
#
_entry.id   36effa02185b8d1daafc32871a614bde
#
_cell.length_a   1.000
_cell.length_b   1.000
_cell.length_c   1.000
_cell.angle_alpha   90.00
_cell.angle_beta   90.00
_cell.angle_gamma   90.00
#
_symmetry.space_group_name_H-M   'P 1'
#
loop_
_entity.id
_entity.type
_entity.pdbx_description
1 polymer ?
#
loop_
_entity_poly.entity_id
_entity_poly.type
_entity_poly.pdbx_seq_one_letter_code
_entity_poly.pdbx_strand_id
1 'polypeptide(L)'
;MLKWTSNTFKDILELKDGPVTYSDSGRGNLKMSNHPYPYSIKEEEFNFLRNLIVEHNLQRGYECATAFGISSTALGLGFKETGGKIVTMDAYIEESKGNPGHYRDMQREVYDKADGYKSVKYLIEQFGLENTLFPEIGWSPDDTETCIRRHFSEPLDFVFIDAGHFPEQMIKDIDAFLPLLGEKYVLAFHDVYPQSFSEAVHTTCLKRLARKLRLNFHIHLVKI
;
A
#
# COMPACT_ATOMS: atom_id res chain seq x y z
N MET A 1 -1.82 26.47 5.81
CA MET A 1 -0.73 25.85 5.03
C MET A 1 0.23 25.28 6.05
N LEU A 2 0.09 24.00 6.41
CA LEU A 2 0.99 23.31 7.32
C LEU A 2 2.32 23.15 6.58
N LYS A 3 3.37 23.81 7.08
CA LYS A 3 4.73 23.60 6.58
C LYS A 3 5.12 22.17 6.89
N TRP A 4 5.26 21.38 5.86
CA TRP A 4 5.84 20.06 5.92
C TRP A 4 7.26 20.15 6.48
N THR A 5 7.50 19.45 7.55
CA THR A 5 8.85 19.10 7.95
C THR A 5 9.15 17.73 7.35
N SER A 6 10.34 17.55 6.82
CA SER A 6 10.88 16.30 6.25
C SER A 6 11.00 15.16 7.28
N ASN A 7 10.26 15.20 8.37
CA ASN A 7 10.45 14.35 9.52
C ASN A 7 9.37 13.29 9.73
N THR A 8 8.32 13.23 8.89
CA THR A 8 7.15 12.36 9.17
C THR A 8 7.52 10.88 9.25
N PHE A 9 8.44 10.42 8.40
CA PHE A 9 8.94 9.05 8.49
C PHE A 9 9.65 8.81 9.84
N LYS A 10 10.48 9.75 10.28
CA LYS A 10 11.16 9.70 11.59
C LYS A 10 10.18 9.79 12.74
N ASP A 11 9.12 10.59 12.59
CA ASP A 11 8.08 10.69 13.62
C ASP A 11 7.42 9.32 13.86
N ILE A 12 7.22 8.51 12.79
CA ILE A 12 6.73 7.13 12.93
C ILE A 12 7.70 6.26 13.72
N LEU A 13 9.01 6.41 13.50
CA LEU A 13 10.04 5.65 14.23
C LEU A 13 10.07 5.99 15.72
N GLU A 14 9.63 7.19 16.10
CA GLU A 14 9.60 7.68 17.48
C GLU A 14 8.32 7.30 18.24
N LEU A 15 7.28 6.74 17.55
CA LEU A 15 6.07 6.29 18.20
C LEU A 15 6.34 5.06 19.09
N LYS A 16 6.02 5.17 20.38
CA LYS A 16 6.32 4.13 21.40
C LYS A 16 5.07 3.51 22.01
N ASP A 17 3.95 4.18 21.93
CA ASP A 17 2.71 3.80 22.64
C ASP A 17 1.71 3.08 21.75
N GLY A 18 2.09 2.74 20.51
CA GLY A 18 1.24 2.03 19.56
C GLY A 18 1.20 0.51 19.76
N PRO A 19 0.33 -0.18 19.03
CA PRO A 19 0.24 -1.65 19.03
C PRO A 19 1.55 -2.31 18.58
N VAL A 20 2.35 -1.60 17.80
CA VAL A 20 3.71 -1.98 17.40
C VAL A 20 4.65 -0.80 17.60
N THR A 21 5.93 -1.10 17.83
CA THR A 21 6.98 -0.08 17.87
C THR A 21 7.84 -0.24 16.62
N TYR A 22 8.01 0.83 15.88
CA TYR A 22 8.79 0.86 14.65
C TYR A 22 10.23 1.23 14.95
N SER A 23 11.17 0.67 14.18
CA SER A 23 12.58 1.03 14.25
C SER A 23 13.25 0.85 12.90
N ASP A 24 14.23 1.69 12.59
CA ASP A 24 15.07 1.48 11.43
C ASP A 24 15.88 0.18 11.59
N SER A 25 15.81 -0.70 10.61
CA SER A 25 16.55 -1.97 10.64
C SER A 25 18.05 -1.81 10.35
N GLY A 26 18.52 -0.60 10.12
CA GLY A 26 19.88 -0.32 9.62
C GLY A 26 20.09 -0.75 8.16
N ARG A 27 19.07 -1.25 7.49
CA ARG A 27 19.08 -1.62 6.05
C ARG A 27 18.19 -0.69 5.23
N GLY A 28 17.77 0.43 5.82
CA GLY A 28 16.89 1.40 5.18
C GLY A 28 15.41 1.01 5.16
N ASN A 29 15.01 -0.10 5.76
CA ASN A 29 13.62 -0.50 5.90
C ASN A 29 13.15 -0.34 7.35
N LEU A 30 11.90 0.02 7.55
CA LEU A 30 11.27 -0.05 8.86
C LEU A 30 11.18 -1.51 9.32
N LYS A 31 11.35 -1.70 10.61
CA LYS A 31 11.29 -3.00 11.26
C LYS A 31 10.55 -2.84 12.57
N MET A 32 9.63 -3.74 12.85
CA MET A 32 9.01 -3.76 14.15
C MET A 32 10.03 -4.10 15.22
N SER A 33 10.06 -3.35 16.33
CA SER A 33 11.07 -3.48 17.38
C SER A 33 11.08 -4.85 18.05
N ASN A 34 9.95 -5.54 18.06
CA ASN A 34 9.76 -6.87 18.65
C ASN A 34 9.87 -8.01 17.62
N HIS A 35 10.25 -7.71 16.39
CA HIS A 35 10.32 -8.72 15.33
C HIS A 35 11.56 -8.55 14.43
N PRO A 36 12.21 -9.65 13.97
CA PRO A 36 13.45 -9.61 13.20
C PRO A 36 13.29 -9.17 11.74
N TYR A 37 12.07 -9.06 11.20
CA TYR A 37 11.84 -8.81 9.78
C TYR A 37 11.56 -7.34 9.46
N PRO A 38 12.13 -6.80 8.37
CA PRO A 38 11.73 -5.51 7.83
C PRO A 38 10.35 -5.65 7.17
N TYR A 39 9.43 -4.80 7.55
CA TYR A 39 8.04 -4.83 7.06
C TYR A 39 7.61 -3.47 6.62
N SER A 40 8.32 -2.85 5.70
CA SER A 40 7.86 -1.61 5.12
C SER A 40 8.78 -1.08 4.05
N ILE A 41 8.28 -0.04 3.42
CA ILE A 41 9.00 0.83 2.50
C ILE A 41 10.07 1.63 3.22
N LYS A 42 11.07 2.11 2.47
CA LYS A 42 12.13 3.01 2.95
C LYS A 42 11.65 4.45 3.03
N GLU A 43 12.44 5.32 3.66
CA GLU A 43 12.16 6.75 3.75
C GLU A 43 12.02 7.41 2.38
N GLU A 44 12.88 7.05 1.42
CA GLU A 44 12.82 7.58 0.06
C GLU A 44 11.51 7.17 -0.65
N GLU A 45 11.08 5.92 -0.47
CA GLU A 45 9.84 5.39 -1.03
C GLU A 45 8.61 6.06 -0.37
N PHE A 46 8.65 6.25 0.94
CA PHE A 46 7.63 6.97 1.69
C PHE A 46 7.42 8.38 1.14
N ASN A 47 8.52 9.15 1.02
CA ASN A 47 8.49 10.51 0.50
C ASN A 47 8.05 10.53 -0.97
N PHE A 48 8.50 9.56 -1.76
CA PHE A 48 8.11 9.44 -3.16
C PHE A 48 6.61 9.21 -3.32
N LEU A 49 6.02 8.21 -2.64
CA LEU A 49 4.60 7.89 -2.73
C LEU A 49 3.73 9.09 -2.36
N ARG A 50 4.09 9.80 -1.28
CA ARG A 50 3.40 11.00 -0.89
C ARG A 50 3.47 12.10 -1.96
N ASN A 51 4.69 12.40 -2.46
CA ASN A 51 4.89 13.45 -3.45
C ASN A 51 4.17 13.12 -4.77
N LEU A 52 4.14 11.87 -5.18
CA LEU A 52 3.42 11.40 -6.36
C LEU A 52 1.94 11.78 -6.32
N ILE A 53 1.29 11.60 -5.16
CA ILE A 53 -0.12 11.98 -4.97
C ILE A 53 -0.30 13.48 -5.13
N VAL A 54 0.58 14.27 -4.52
CA VAL A 54 0.50 15.74 -4.52
C VAL A 54 0.80 16.31 -5.92
N GLU A 55 1.87 15.86 -6.58
CA GLU A 55 2.29 16.33 -7.89
C GLU A 55 1.23 16.09 -8.98
N HIS A 56 0.53 14.97 -8.89
CA HIS A 56 -0.54 14.62 -9.83
C HIS A 56 -1.93 15.05 -9.38
N ASN A 57 -2.05 15.69 -8.22
CA ASN A 57 -3.31 16.15 -7.61
C ASN A 57 -4.38 15.03 -7.57
N LEU A 58 -3.98 13.83 -7.13
CA LEU A 58 -4.84 12.64 -7.11
C LEU A 58 -5.88 12.73 -6.01
N GLN A 59 -7.08 12.18 -6.24
CA GLN A 59 -8.25 12.38 -5.39
C GLN A 59 -8.85 11.07 -4.83
N ARG A 60 -8.70 9.95 -5.54
CA ARG A 60 -9.34 8.66 -5.19
C ARG A 60 -8.37 7.51 -5.37
N GLY A 61 -7.82 7.06 -4.24
CA GLY A 61 -6.80 6.03 -4.20
C GLY A 61 -7.29 4.67 -3.69
N TYR A 62 -6.59 3.64 -4.12
CA TYR A 62 -6.67 2.31 -3.56
C TYR A 62 -5.26 1.73 -3.35
N GLU A 63 -5.05 1.12 -2.19
CA GLU A 63 -3.84 0.38 -1.85
C GLU A 63 -4.19 -1.09 -1.60
N CYS A 64 -3.48 -1.98 -2.27
CA CYS A 64 -3.56 -3.42 -2.08
C CYS A 64 -2.40 -3.90 -1.22
N ALA A 65 -2.71 -4.39 -0.04
CA ALA A 65 -1.84 -4.79 1.07
C ALA A 65 -1.37 -3.61 1.95
N THR A 66 -2.05 -3.47 3.07
CA THR A 66 -1.83 -2.41 4.07
C THR A 66 -0.71 -2.76 5.05
N ALA A 67 -0.57 -4.05 5.38
CA ALA A 67 0.31 -4.57 6.43
C ALA A 67 0.18 -3.78 7.75
N PHE A 68 1.19 -3.03 8.12
CA PHE A 68 1.23 -2.23 9.36
C PHE A 68 1.01 -0.73 9.10
N GLY A 69 0.67 -0.32 7.87
CA GLY A 69 0.19 1.00 7.53
C GLY A 69 1.25 2.06 7.22
N ILE A 70 2.50 1.71 6.98
CA ILE A 70 3.54 2.69 6.72
C ILE A 70 3.36 3.34 5.35
N SER A 71 3.21 2.53 4.29
CA SER A 71 2.89 3.01 2.94
C SER A 71 1.54 3.72 2.91
N SER A 72 0.55 3.14 3.59
CA SER A 72 -0.77 3.75 3.74
C SER A 72 -0.71 5.14 4.37
N THR A 73 0.17 5.34 5.36
CA THR A 73 0.37 6.66 5.99
C THR A 73 0.99 7.65 5.00
N ALA A 74 1.99 7.25 4.22
CA ALA A 74 2.58 8.09 3.19
C ALA A 74 1.53 8.55 2.17
N LEU A 75 0.75 7.60 1.66
CA LEU A 75 -0.34 7.83 0.73
C LEU A 75 -1.43 8.72 1.35
N GLY A 76 -1.88 8.38 2.56
CA GLY A 76 -2.88 9.15 3.29
C GLY A 76 -2.48 10.60 3.51
N LEU A 77 -1.21 10.86 3.80
CA LEU A 77 -0.68 12.23 3.92
C LEU A 77 -0.72 12.96 2.58
N GLY A 78 -0.35 12.30 1.48
CA GLY A 78 -0.48 12.87 0.13
C GLY A 78 -1.93 13.22 -0.21
N PHE A 79 -2.86 12.30 0.01
CA PHE A 79 -4.29 12.53 -0.23
C PHE A 79 -4.88 13.60 0.69
N LYS A 80 -4.41 13.72 1.93
CA LYS A 80 -4.82 14.81 2.83
C LYS A 80 -4.45 16.17 2.27
N GLU A 81 -3.29 16.30 1.62
CA GLU A 81 -2.87 17.57 0.98
C GLU A 81 -3.70 17.92 -0.25
N THR A 82 -4.09 16.94 -1.05
CA THR A 82 -4.92 17.17 -2.23
C THR A 82 -6.42 17.29 -1.92
N GLY A 83 -6.83 16.99 -0.68
CA GLY A 83 -8.24 16.90 -0.30
C GLY A 83 -8.92 15.62 -0.78
N GLY A 84 -8.14 14.67 -1.27
CA GLY A 84 -8.60 13.36 -1.72
C GLY A 84 -8.75 12.32 -0.60
N LYS A 85 -8.99 11.07 -1.00
CA LYS A 85 -9.20 9.94 -0.10
C LYS A 85 -8.54 8.67 -0.65
N ILE A 86 -8.18 7.77 0.25
CA ILE A 86 -7.64 6.46 -0.12
C ILE A 86 -8.27 5.34 0.73
N VAL A 87 -8.61 4.25 0.07
CA VAL A 87 -8.95 2.98 0.71
C VAL A 87 -7.71 2.10 0.69
N THR A 88 -7.35 1.52 1.83
CA THR A 88 -6.31 0.51 1.92
C THR A 88 -6.92 -0.79 2.42
N MET A 89 -6.56 -1.91 1.81
CA MET A 89 -7.15 -3.22 2.13
C MET A 89 -6.07 -4.25 2.44
N ASP A 90 -6.32 -5.00 3.50
CA ASP A 90 -5.50 -6.16 3.85
C ASP A 90 -6.38 -7.26 4.45
N ALA A 91 -5.96 -8.51 4.31
CA ALA A 91 -6.69 -9.64 4.86
C ALA A 91 -6.54 -9.76 6.39
N TYR A 92 -5.47 -9.21 6.96
CA TYR A 92 -5.10 -9.35 8.38
C TYR A 92 -5.40 -10.75 8.92
N ILE A 93 -4.44 -11.62 9.03
CA ILE A 93 -4.59 -13.10 9.14
C ILE A 93 -5.66 -13.60 10.14
N GLU A 94 -5.89 -12.89 11.24
CA GLU A 94 -6.92 -13.25 12.21
C GLU A 94 -8.35 -13.17 11.64
N GLU A 95 -8.58 -12.30 10.68
CA GLU A 95 -9.88 -12.08 10.05
C GLU A 95 -10.05 -12.86 8.74
N SER A 96 -8.95 -13.30 8.12
CA SER A 96 -9.00 -14.10 6.89
C SER A 96 -9.35 -15.57 7.18
N LYS A 97 -10.62 -15.85 7.40
CA LYS A 97 -11.15 -17.18 7.74
C LYS A 97 -10.95 -18.28 6.70
N GLY A 98 -9.97 -18.22 5.83
CA GLY A 98 -10.09 -19.27 4.85
C GLY A 98 -8.92 -19.70 3.99
N ASN A 99 -7.82 -18.99 3.91
CA ASN A 99 -6.76 -19.45 3.02
C ASN A 99 -5.37 -19.45 3.66
N PRO A 100 -5.06 -20.48 4.46
CA PRO A 100 -3.76 -20.61 5.15
C PRO A 100 -2.58 -20.83 4.20
N GLY A 101 -2.81 -21.03 2.90
CA GLY A 101 -1.77 -21.38 1.95
C GLY A 101 -0.98 -20.21 1.37
N HIS A 102 -1.41 -18.96 1.57
CA HIS A 102 -0.78 -17.81 0.93
C HIS A 102 0.30 -17.13 1.76
N TYR A 103 0.29 -17.32 3.06
CA TYR A 103 1.33 -16.77 3.94
C TYR A 103 2.30 -17.86 4.35
N ARG A 104 3.59 -17.61 4.14
CA ARG A 104 4.64 -18.45 4.71
C ARG A 104 4.54 -18.39 6.24
N ASP A 105 4.94 -19.48 6.90
CA ASP A 105 4.88 -19.59 8.38
C ASP A 105 5.48 -18.40 9.13
N MET A 106 6.51 -17.78 8.55
CA MET A 106 7.12 -16.56 9.09
C MET A 106 6.19 -15.34 9.11
N GLN A 107 5.36 -15.18 8.07
CA GLN A 107 4.41 -14.05 8.01
C GLN A 107 3.29 -14.25 9.02
N ARG A 108 2.85 -15.50 9.21
CA ARG A 108 1.91 -15.84 10.29
C ARG A 108 2.44 -15.47 11.66
N GLU A 109 3.69 -15.82 11.97
CA GLU A 109 4.27 -15.50 13.27
C GLU A 109 4.31 -13.99 13.55
N VAL A 110 4.49 -13.16 12.51
CA VAL A 110 4.48 -11.70 12.65
C VAL A 110 3.08 -11.19 12.93
N TYR A 111 2.12 -11.60 12.13
CA TYR A 111 0.73 -11.15 12.29
C TYR A 111 0.09 -11.68 13.58
N ASP A 112 0.42 -12.89 14.02
CA ASP A 112 -0.02 -13.44 15.30
C ASP A 112 0.47 -12.63 16.51
N LYS A 113 1.59 -11.90 16.35
CA LYS A 113 2.20 -11.10 17.43
C LYS A 113 1.93 -9.61 17.33
N ALA A 114 1.48 -9.15 16.18
CA ALA A 114 1.30 -7.73 15.90
C ALA A 114 0.01 -7.51 15.11
N ASP A 115 -0.92 -6.83 15.73
CA ASP A 115 -2.21 -6.49 15.14
C ASP A 115 -2.02 -5.37 14.10
N GLY A 116 -1.91 -5.77 12.83
CA GLY A 116 -1.72 -4.85 11.69
C GLY A 116 -2.86 -3.85 11.57
N TYR A 117 -4.10 -4.30 11.72
CA TYR A 117 -5.27 -3.42 11.64
C TYR A 117 -5.28 -2.35 12.74
N LYS A 118 -4.97 -2.75 13.99
CA LYS A 118 -4.83 -1.76 15.08
C LYS A 118 -3.68 -0.79 14.85
N SER A 119 -2.57 -1.27 14.27
CA SER A 119 -1.43 -0.41 13.93
C SER A 119 -1.81 0.66 12.92
N VAL A 120 -2.53 0.29 11.87
CA VAL A 120 -3.03 1.25 10.87
C VAL A 120 -3.96 2.27 11.51
N LYS A 121 -4.92 1.84 12.32
CA LYS A 121 -5.83 2.75 13.02
C LYS A 121 -5.09 3.71 13.95
N TYR A 122 -4.10 3.21 14.67
CA TYR A 122 -3.24 4.04 15.50
C TYR A 122 -2.50 5.12 14.69
N LEU A 123 -1.91 4.75 13.55
CA LEU A 123 -1.25 5.72 12.66
C LEU A 123 -2.25 6.76 12.10
N ILE A 124 -3.45 6.32 11.74
CA ILE A 124 -4.52 7.23 11.29
C ILE A 124 -4.79 8.31 12.35
N GLU A 125 -4.95 7.92 13.61
CA GLU A 125 -5.17 8.84 14.74
C GLU A 125 -3.97 9.76 14.96
N GLN A 126 -2.73 9.22 14.97
CA GLN A 126 -1.52 10.02 15.21
C GLN A 126 -1.29 11.09 14.13
N PHE A 127 -1.65 10.82 12.88
CA PHE A 127 -1.43 11.73 11.76
C PHE A 127 -2.70 12.48 11.29
N GLY A 128 -3.82 12.29 12.00
CA GLY A 128 -5.09 12.97 11.71
C GLY A 128 -5.61 12.62 10.32
N LEU A 129 -5.65 11.32 9.99
CA LEU A 129 -6.04 10.80 8.67
C LEU A 129 -7.46 10.21 8.65
N GLU A 130 -8.27 10.40 9.68
CA GLU A 130 -9.58 9.75 9.89
C GLU A 130 -10.57 10.04 8.75
N ASN A 131 -10.43 11.17 8.08
CA ASN A 131 -11.28 11.57 6.96
C ASN A 131 -10.66 11.31 5.58
N THR A 132 -9.46 10.68 5.54
CA THR A 132 -8.66 10.54 4.32
C THR A 132 -8.29 9.08 4.03
N LEU A 133 -7.88 8.33 5.05
CA LEU A 133 -7.38 6.96 4.92
C LEU A 133 -8.36 5.98 5.56
N PHE A 134 -8.91 5.08 4.76
CA PHE A 134 -9.95 4.13 5.17
C PHE A 134 -9.40 2.70 5.10
N PRO A 135 -9.04 2.09 6.23
CA PRO A 135 -8.57 0.71 6.27
C PRO A 135 -9.74 -0.25 6.20
N GLU A 136 -9.72 -1.15 5.25
CA GLU A 136 -10.69 -2.23 5.05
C GLU A 136 -10.05 -3.59 5.32
N ILE A 137 -10.84 -4.49 5.90
CA ILE A 137 -10.49 -5.90 6.04
C ILE A 137 -11.07 -6.64 4.86
N GLY A 138 -10.21 -7.25 4.05
CA GLY A 138 -10.66 -7.95 2.87
C GLY A 138 -9.52 -8.69 2.16
N TRP A 139 -9.91 -9.60 1.29
CA TRP A 139 -8.99 -10.42 0.53
C TRP A 139 -8.95 -9.97 -0.94
N SER A 140 -7.76 -9.66 -1.45
CA SER A 140 -7.59 -9.37 -2.87
C SER A 140 -7.42 -10.67 -3.68
N PRO A 141 -8.12 -10.84 -4.81
CA PRO A 141 -8.97 -9.85 -5.49
C PRO A 141 -10.44 -9.84 -5.05
N ASP A 142 -10.88 -10.79 -4.23
CA ASP A 142 -12.29 -11.14 -4.03
C ASP A 142 -13.11 -9.99 -3.44
N ASP A 143 -12.53 -9.24 -2.49
CA ASP A 143 -13.19 -8.14 -1.80
C ASP A 143 -12.85 -6.76 -2.37
N THR A 144 -11.94 -6.67 -3.36
CA THR A 144 -11.39 -5.41 -3.88
C THR A 144 -12.47 -4.43 -4.31
N GLU A 145 -13.38 -4.84 -5.19
CA GLU A 145 -14.45 -3.96 -5.67
C GLU A 145 -15.38 -3.54 -4.53
N THR A 146 -15.76 -4.47 -3.67
CA THR A 146 -16.68 -4.22 -2.55
C THR A 146 -16.08 -3.19 -1.58
N CYS A 147 -14.81 -3.34 -1.21
CA CYS A 147 -14.12 -2.40 -0.32
C CYS A 147 -14.00 -1.01 -0.94
N ILE A 148 -13.64 -0.93 -2.22
CA ILE A 148 -13.55 0.35 -2.93
C ILE A 148 -14.93 1.04 -3.02
N ARG A 149 -15.97 0.31 -3.39
CA ARG A 149 -17.32 0.85 -3.59
C ARG A 149 -18.02 1.32 -2.31
N ARG A 150 -17.54 0.91 -1.14
CA ARG A 150 -18.03 1.47 0.15
C ARG A 150 -17.65 2.94 0.31
N HIS A 151 -16.57 3.39 -0.33
CA HIS A 151 -16.00 4.72 -0.15
C HIS A 151 -16.08 5.60 -1.39
N PHE A 152 -16.13 4.99 -2.59
CA PHE A 152 -16.11 5.70 -3.86
C PHE A 152 -17.24 5.24 -4.79
N SER A 153 -18.05 6.20 -5.25
CA SER A 153 -18.98 6.03 -6.38
C SER A 153 -18.32 6.34 -7.72
N GLU A 154 -17.31 7.24 -7.71
CA GLU A 154 -16.57 7.63 -8.90
C GLU A 154 -15.36 6.71 -9.13
N PRO A 155 -14.81 6.71 -10.37
CA PRO A 155 -13.63 5.94 -10.70
C PRO A 155 -12.38 6.37 -9.91
N LEU A 156 -11.48 5.41 -9.70
CA LEU A 156 -10.17 5.66 -9.09
C LEU A 156 -9.24 6.41 -10.05
N ASP A 157 -8.37 7.24 -9.49
CA ASP A 157 -7.26 7.89 -10.19
C ASP A 157 -5.88 7.44 -9.69
N PHE A 158 -5.84 6.61 -8.64
CA PHE A 158 -4.60 6.04 -8.12
C PHE A 158 -4.78 4.61 -7.62
N VAL A 159 -3.80 3.74 -7.90
CA VAL A 159 -3.69 2.41 -7.28
C VAL A 159 -2.23 2.14 -6.95
N PHE A 160 -1.99 1.69 -5.71
CA PHE A 160 -0.71 1.15 -5.25
C PHE A 160 -0.84 -0.34 -4.96
N ILE A 161 0.08 -1.14 -5.52
CA ILE A 161 0.05 -2.60 -5.41
C ILE A 161 1.34 -3.05 -4.75
N ASP A 162 1.20 -3.60 -3.55
CA ASP A 162 2.27 -4.17 -2.75
C ASP A 162 1.85 -5.52 -2.12
N ALA A 163 0.95 -6.23 -2.83
CA ALA A 163 0.42 -7.53 -2.41
C ALA A 163 1.32 -8.69 -2.83
N GLY A 164 0.75 -9.89 -2.95
CA GLY A 164 1.49 -11.09 -3.28
C GLY A 164 2.32 -10.99 -4.57
N HIS A 165 3.61 -11.33 -4.48
CA HIS A 165 4.59 -11.21 -5.57
C HIS A 165 4.56 -12.40 -6.56
N PHE A 166 3.47 -13.16 -6.62
CA PHE A 166 3.28 -14.23 -7.59
C PHE A 166 2.56 -13.71 -8.83
N PRO A 167 2.99 -14.09 -10.06
CA PRO A 167 2.40 -13.59 -11.30
C PRO A 167 0.89 -13.76 -11.37
N GLU A 168 0.41 -14.93 -10.96
CA GLU A 168 -1.01 -15.28 -11.00
C GLU A 168 -1.84 -14.41 -10.05
N GLN A 169 -1.31 -14.12 -8.86
CA GLN A 169 -1.99 -13.26 -7.89
C GLN A 169 -2.00 -11.82 -8.36
N MET A 170 -0.85 -11.28 -8.76
CA MET A 170 -0.76 -9.91 -9.27
C MET A 170 -1.67 -9.67 -10.48
N ILE A 171 -1.81 -10.66 -11.37
CA ILE A 171 -2.73 -10.56 -12.51
C ILE A 171 -4.18 -10.47 -12.04
N LYS A 172 -4.56 -11.26 -11.05
CA LYS A 172 -5.91 -11.23 -10.47
C LYS A 172 -6.19 -9.90 -9.77
N ASP A 173 -5.23 -9.40 -9.01
CA ASP A 173 -5.33 -8.09 -8.34
C ASP A 173 -5.53 -6.97 -9.36
N ILE A 174 -4.72 -6.97 -10.44
CA ILE A 174 -4.87 -6.03 -11.55
C ILE A 174 -6.24 -6.14 -12.20
N ASP A 175 -6.69 -7.36 -12.50
CA ASP A 175 -8.00 -7.60 -13.15
C ASP A 175 -9.17 -7.11 -12.28
N ALA A 176 -9.03 -7.14 -10.95
CA ALA A 176 -10.06 -6.70 -10.02
C ALA A 176 -10.22 -5.17 -9.98
N PHE A 177 -9.14 -4.39 -10.01
CA PHE A 177 -9.25 -2.93 -9.92
C PHE A 177 -9.35 -2.23 -11.28
N LEU A 178 -8.91 -2.85 -12.39
CA LEU A 178 -8.95 -2.23 -13.73
C LEU A 178 -10.30 -1.65 -14.13
N PRO A 179 -11.45 -2.33 -13.91
CA PRO A 179 -12.76 -1.78 -14.24
C PRO A 179 -13.16 -0.57 -13.40
N LEU A 180 -12.41 -0.29 -12.32
CA LEU A 180 -12.70 0.78 -11.38
C LEU A 180 -11.89 2.04 -11.67
N LEU A 181 -10.97 2.01 -12.65
CA LEU A 181 -10.14 3.15 -13.03
C LEU A 181 -10.89 4.15 -13.89
N GLY A 182 -10.54 5.45 -13.72
CA GLY A 182 -10.97 6.53 -14.59
C GLY A 182 -10.19 6.60 -15.90
N GLU A 183 -10.40 7.69 -16.65
CA GLU A 183 -9.64 7.93 -17.89
C GLU A 183 -8.18 8.32 -17.63
N LYS A 184 -7.93 8.98 -16.50
CA LYS A 184 -6.60 9.41 -16.06
C LYS A 184 -6.32 8.79 -14.70
N TYR A 185 -5.22 8.11 -14.58
CA TYR A 185 -4.82 7.43 -13.35
C TYR A 185 -3.31 7.21 -13.29
N VAL A 186 -2.84 6.97 -12.09
CA VAL A 186 -1.46 6.56 -11.78
C VAL A 186 -1.50 5.17 -11.15
N LEU A 187 -0.66 4.27 -11.63
CA LEU A 187 -0.44 2.96 -11.04
C LEU A 187 0.98 2.89 -10.50
N ALA A 188 1.12 2.56 -9.23
CA ALA A 188 2.39 2.33 -8.58
C ALA A 188 2.51 0.87 -8.14
N PHE A 189 3.70 0.31 -8.27
CA PHE A 189 4.00 -1.08 -7.89
C PHE A 189 5.25 -1.09 -7.02
N HIS A 190 5.21 -1.81 -5.92
CA HIS A 190 6.37 -2.05 -5.06
C HIS A 190 7.14 -3.29 -5.51
N ASP A 191 8.38 -3.47 -4.99
CA ASP A 191 9.24 -4.63 -5.23
C ASP A 191 9.56 -4.98 -6.70
N VAL A 192 9.62 -3.98 -7.56
CA VAL A 192 10.01 -4.13 -8.96
C VAL A 192 11.54 -4.09 -9.09
N TYR A 193 12.21 -5.22 -8.90
CA TYR A 193 13.67 -5.31 -8.94
C TYR A 193 14.19 -5.79 -10.31
N PRO A 194 15.21 -5.12 -10.91
CA PRO A 194 15.70 -5.43 -12.26
C PRO A 194 16.46 -6.75 -12.42
N GLN A 195 16.80 -7.47 -11.36
CA GLN A 195 17.69 -8.63 -11.38
C GLN A 195 17.21 -9.82 -10.53
N SER A 196 15.95 -9.84 -10.09
CA SER A 196 15.40 -10.92 -9.31
C SER A 196 14.31 -11.68 -10.05
N PHE A 197 13.94 -12.85 -9.53
CA PHE A 197 12.77 -13.62 -10.01
C PHE A 197 11.50 -12.74 -10.10
N SER A 198 11.37 -11.76 -9.20
CA SER A 198 10.27 -10.80 -9.21
C SER A 198 10.28 -9.90 -10.44
N GLU A 199 11.43 -9.55 -11.04
CA GLU A 199 11.46 -8.74 -12.27
C GLU A 199 10.79 -9.45 -13.46
N ALA A 200 11.07 -10.73 -13.66
CA ALA A 200 10.42 -11.49 -14.72
C ALA A 200 8.89 -11.56 -14.52
N VAL A 201 8.47 -11.67 -13.28
CA VAL A 201 7.08 -11.68 -12.85
C VAL A 201 6.43 -10.33 -13.14
N HIS A 202 6.99 -9.25 -12.59
CA HIS A 202 6.47 -7.89 -12.77
C HIS A 202 6.49 -7.46 -14.24
N THR A 203 7.58 -7.74 -14.97
CA THR A 203 7.67 -7.43 -16.40
C THR A 203 6.59 -8.15 -17.21
N THR A 204 6.28 -9.40 -16.87
CA THR A 204 5.21 -10.16 -17.56
C THR A 204 3.83 -9.59 -17.22
N CYS A 205 3.58 -9.27 -15.96
CA CYS A 205 2.33 -8.65 -15.51
C CYS A 205 2.15 -7.25 -16.11
N LEU A 206 3.19 -6.42 -16.10
CA LEU A 206 3.15 -5.08 -16.70
C LEU A 206 2.95 -5.12 -18.21
N LYS A 207 3.56 -6.07 -18.93
CA LYS A 207 3.30 -6.26 -20.37
C LYS A 207 1.86 -6.69 -20.64
N ARG A 208 1.28 -7.55 -19.78
CA ARG A 208 -0.12 -7.96 -19.90
C ARG A 208 -1.06 -6.79 -19.59
N LEU A 209 -0.77 -6.03 -18.54
CA LEU A 209 -1.47 -4.81 -18.18
C LEU A 209 -1.43 -3.81 -19.36
N ALA A 210 -0.24 -3.51 -19.88
CA ALA A 210 -0.09 -2.61 -21.04
C ALA A 210 -0.93 -3.06 -22.26
N ARG A 211 -0.98 -4.36 -22.56
CA ARG A 211 -1.81 -4.90 -23.63
C ARG A 211 -3.31 -4.75 -23.37
N LYS A 212 -3.75 -5.00 -22.11
CA LYS A 212 -5.16 -4.86 -21.72
C LYS A 212 -5.64 -3.42 -21.81
N LEU A 213 -4.81 -2.49 -21.38
CA LEU A 213 -5.18 -1.09 -21.32
C LEU A 213 -5.10 -0.38 -22.67
N ARG A 214 -4.59 -1.01 -23.74
CA ARG A 214 -4.38 -0.43 -25.08
C ARG A 214 -3.64 0.91 -25.06
N LEU A 215 -2.64 1.06 -24.23
CA LEU A 215 -2.18 2.34 -23.75
C LEU A 215 -0.93 2.84 -24.44
N ASN A 216 -0.99 4.13 -24.80
CA ASN A 216 0.17 5.02 -24.81
C ASN A 216 0.46 5.41 -23.34
N PHE A 217 1.23 4.59 -22.63
CA PHE A 217 1.51 4.76 -21.21
C PHE A 217 2.67 5.71 -20.94
N HIS A 218 2.45 6.53 -19.94
CA HIS A 218 3.51 6.90 -19.01
C HIS A 218 3.35 6.02 -17.75
N ILE A 219 3.95 4.84 -17.76
CA ILE A 219 4.12 4.07 -16.53
C ILE A 219 5.28 4.74 -15.81
N HIS A 220 4.98 5.39 -14.69
CA HIS A 220 6.01 5.72 -13.73
C HIS A 220 6.37 4.42 -12.99
N LEU A 221 7.24 3.62 -13.59
CA LEU A 221 7.93 2.56 -12.87
C LEU A 221 8.87 3.27 -11.92
N VAL A 222 8.48 3.34 -10.67
CA VAL A 222 9.38 3.80 -9.63
C VAL A 222 10.38 2.71 -9.37
N LYS A 223 11.54 2.90 -9.93
CA LYS A 223 12.73 2.16 -9.58
C LYS A 223 13.32 2.88 -8.38
N ILE A 224 13.07 2.35 -7.21
CA ILE A 224 13.77 2.75 -6.00
C ILE A 224 14.80 1.69 -5.65
#